data_b9f96031ff83ec127313456c0545df8c
#
_entry.id   b9f96031ff83ec127313456c0545df8c
#
_cell.length_a   1.000
_cell.length_b   1.000
_cell.length_c   1.000
_cell.angle_alpha   90.00
_cell.angle_beta   90.00
_cell.angle_gamma   90.00
#
_symmetry.space_group_name_H-M   'P 1'
#
loop_
_entity.id
_entity.type
_entity.pdbx_description
1 polymer ?
#
loop_
_entity_poly.entity_id
_entity_poly.type
_entity_poly.pdbx_seq_one_letter_code
_entity_poly.pdbx_strand_id
1 'polypeptide(L)'
;MWHNLTLSHIQKKDYDSAKEDLENLLKVSPRYTRAYLMRGEVSLQQKDTIAALNDFNKALELDKYDPDAWAARAIVKLQQSKYGEAESDFDRAIHLSAKNAGNYINRALARFHQNNLRGAMSDYDLALDIDPNNFIGHYNRGLLRARVGDDNRAIEDFDFVIKMEPDNMMAIFNRGLLRAQTGDYRGAIQDYS
;
A
#
# COMPACT_ATOMS: atom_id res chain seq x y z
N MET A 1 17.93 12.96 -20.46
CA MET A 1 17.59 14.38 -20.17
C MET A 1 16.15 14.49 -19.57
N TRP A 2 15.10 14.07 -20.27
CA TRP A 2 13.70 14.14 -19.84
C TRP A 2 13.44 13.44 -18.49
N HIS A 3 13.95 12.24 -18.28
CA HIS A 3 13.73 11.48 -17.05
C HIS A 3 14.11 12.24 -15.77
N ASN A 4 15.27 12.89 -15.75
CA ASN A 4 15.74 13.65 -14.58
C ASN A 4 14.93 14.94 -14.37
N LEU A 5 14.45 15.56 -15.45
CA LEU A 5 13.61 16.75 -15.38
C LEU A 5 12.24 16.38 -14.80
N THR A 6 11.63 15.32 -15.30
CA THR A 6 10.36 14.78 -14.77
C THR A 6 10.47 14.47 -13.27
N LEU A 7 11.53 13.80 -12.83
CA LEU A 7 11.74 13.52 -11.40
C LEU A 7 11.83 14.79 -10.57
N SER A 8 12.51 15.84 -11.09
CA SER A 8 12.58 17.15 -10.42
C SER A 8 11.18 17.79 -10.29
N HIS A 9 10.36 17.75 -11.34
CA HIS A 9 8.99 18.27 -11.28
C HIS A 9 8.11 17.47 -10.28
N ILE A 10 8.23 16.15 -10.27
CA ILE A 10 7.51 15.30 -9.30
C ILE A 10 7.91 15.65 -7.86
N GLN A 11 9.21 15.82 -7.58
CA GLN A 11 9.72 16.20 -6.26
C GLN A 11 9.18 17.57 -5.81
N LYS A 12 9.02 18.50 -6.74
CA LYS A 12 8.44 19.83 -6.48
C LYS A 12 6.92 19.83 -6.45
N LYS A 13 6.28 18.68 -6.67
CA LYS A 13 4.83 18.50 -6.82
C LYS A 13 4.23 19.30 -7.99
N ASP A 14 5.06 19.64 -8.98
CA ASP A 14 4.64 20.25 -10.24
C ASP A 14 4.21 19.14 -11.20
N TYR A 15 3.01 18.63 -10.96
CA TYR A 15 2.50 17.46 -11.67
C TYR A 15 2.14 17.76 -13.13
N ASP A 16 1.76 19.01 -13.44
CA ASP A 16 1.41 19.40 -14.80
C ASP A 16 2.66 19.42 -15.69
N SER A 17 3.75 20.04 -15.23
CA SER A 17 5.03 20.01 -15.95
C SER A 17 5.60 18.59 -16.04
N ALA A 18 5.46 17.77 -15.00
CA ALA A 18 5.89 16.37 -15.04
C ALA A 18 5.12 15.56 -16.10
N LYS A 19 3.82 15.80 -16.22
CA LYS A 19 2.96 15.14 -17.22
C LYS A 19 3.33 15.56 -18.64
N GLU A 20 3.55 16.87 -18.86
CA GLU A 20 3.99 17.40 -20.17
C GLU A 20 5.34 16.80 -20.60
N ASP A 21 6.31 16.72 -19.68
CA ASP A 21 7.61 16.08 -19.96
C ASP A 21 7.44 14.63 -20.38
N LEU A 22 6.57 13.88 -19.69
CA LEU A 22 6.29 12.47 -20.01
C LEU A 22 5.56 12.31 -21.34
N GLU A 23 4.63 13.20 -21.67
CA GLU A 23 3.96 13.23 -22.96
C GLU A 23 4.97 13.51 -24.10
N ASN A 24 5.87 14.45 -23.90
CA ASN A 24 6.91 14.75 -24.87
C ASN A 24 7.89 13.57 -25.04
N LEU A 25 8.25 12.91 -23.93
CA LEU A 25 9.05 11.69 -23.97
C LEU A 25 8.34 10.56 -24.76
N LEU A 26 7.06 10.37 -24.53
CA LEU A 26 6.26 9.33 -25.20
C LEU A 26 6.02 9.63 -26.69
N LYS A 27 6.00 10.90 -27.12
CA LYS A 27 6.00 11.26 -28.57
C LYS A 27 7.25 10.76 -29.28
N VAL A 28 8.42 10.84 -28.59
CA VAL A 28 9.71 10.39 -29.15
C VAL A 28 9.93 8.90 -28.97
N SER A 29 9.44 8.35 -27.85
CA SER A 29 9.65 6.95 -27.46
C SER A 29 8.34 6.29 -27.03
N PRO A 30 7.43 5.95 -27.98
CA PRO A 30 6.08 5.44 -27.67
C PRO A 30 6.04 4.07 -26.98
N ARG A 31 7.14 3.36 -26.93
CA ARG A 31 7.27 2.05 -26.28
C ARG A 31 8.04 2.08 -24.96
N TYR A 32 8.32 3.27 -24.43
CA TYR A 32 9.05 3.39 -23.17
C TYR A 32 8.10 3.15 -21.98
N THR A 33 8.02 1.91 -21.54
CA THR A 33 7.09 1.42 -20.49
C THR A 33 7.16 2.25 -19.21
N ARG A 34 8.37 2.59 -18.77
CA ARG A 34 8.58 3.38 -17.54
C ARG A 34 7.92 4.77 -17.59
N ALA A 35 7.83 5.39 -18.76
CA ALA A 35 7.17 6.69 -18.90
C ALA A 35 5.65 6.59 -18.70
N TYR A 36 5.02 5.51 -19.16
CA TYR A 36 3.60 5.25 -18.86
C TYR A 36 3.38 5.03 -17.38
N LEU A 37 4.23 4.22 -16.73
CA LEU A 37 4.12 3.98 -15.29
C LEU A 37 4.22 5.30 -14.51
N MET A 38 5.25 6.12 -14.78
CA MET A 38 5.44 7.42 -14.13
C MET A 38 4.27 8.38 -14.40
N ARG A 39 3.72 8.41 -15.64
CA ARG A 39 2.58 9.28 -15.97
C ARG A 39 1.31 8.83 -15.26
N GLY A 40 1.09 7.53 -15.14
CA GLY A 40 0.01 6.96 -14.33
C GLY A 40 0.14 7.33 -12.84
N GLU A 41 1.35 7.25 -12.27
CA GLU A 41 1.62 7.68 -10.89
C GLU A 41 1.34 9.18 -10.69
N VAL A 42 1.77 10.03 -11.63
CA VAL A 42 1.47 11.47 -11.61
C VAL A 42 -0.04 11.71 -11.69
N SER A 43 -0.76 10.99 -12.57
CA SER A 43 -2.21 11.09 -12.68
C SER A 43 -2.93 10.71 -11.37
N LEU A 44 -2.41 9.72 -10.62
CA LEU A 44 -2.93 9.38 -9.30
C LEU A 44 -2.77 10.52 -8.29
N GLN A 45 -1.63 11.22 -8.31
CA GLN A 45 -1.43 12.39 -7.44
C GLN A 45 -2.44 13.51 -7.76
N GLN A 46 -2.85 13.62 -9.02
CA GLN A 46 -3.90 14.53 -9.48
C GLN A 46 -5.32 13.97 -9.28
N LYS A 47 -5.48 12.78 -8.69
CA LYS A 47 -6.74 12.06 -8.49
C LYS A 47 -7.44 11.65 -9.79
N ASP A 48 -6.72 11.64 -10.92
CA ASP A 48 -7.22 11.13 -12.20
C ASP A 48 -6.96 9.62 -12.31
N THR A 49 -7.83 8.85 -11.66
CA THR A 49 -7.73 7.39 -11.63
C THR A 49 -7.98 6.75 -13.00
N ILE A 50 -8.72 7.41 -13.90
CA ILE A 50 -9.01 6.89 -15.24
C ILE A 50 -7.75 6.98 -16.11
N ALA A 51 -7.10 8.15 -16.14
CA ALA A 51 -5.83 8.32 -16.85
C ALA A 51 -4.76 7.38 -16.30
N ALA A 52 -4.67 7.23 -14.98
CA ALA A 52 -3.72 6.32 -14.34
C ALA A 52 -3.93 4.86 -14.79
N LEU A 53 -5.16 4.36 -14.77
CA LEU A 53 -5.46 2.99 -15.23
C LEU A 53 -5.13 2.78 -16.71
N ASN A 54 -5.41 3.75 -17.58
CA ASN A 54 -5.07 3.68 -18.99
C ASN A 54 -3.56 3.54 -19.17
N ASP A 55 -2.77 4.31 -18.44
CA ASP A 55 -1.32 4.28 -18.49
C ASP A 55 -0.75 2.96 -17.93
N PHE A 56 -1.25 2.47 -16.78
CA PHE A 56 -0.81 1.18 -16.24
C PHE A 56 -1.18 0.01 -17.15
N ASN A 57 -2.37 0.04 -17.76
CA ASN A 57 -2.73 -0.95 -18.77
C ASN A 57 -1.78 -0.89 -19.97
N LYS A 58 -1.43 0.32 -20.43
CA LYS A 58 -0.48 0.48 -21.54
C LYS A 58 0.92 0.00 -21.18
N ALA A 59 1.38 0.27 -19.97
CA ALA A 59 2.65 -0.28 -19.46
C ALA A 59 2.65 -1.81 -19.51
N LEU A 60 1.57 -2.46 -19.02
CA LEU A 60 1.42 -3.91 -19.01
C LEU A 60 1.24 -4.55 -20.40
N GLU A 61 0.66 -3.83 -21.37
CA GLU A 61 0.64 -4.26 -22.79
C GLU A 61 2.06 -4.30 -23.39
N LEU A 62 2.91 -3.34 -22.99
CA LEU A 62 4.27 -3.23 -23.50
C LEU A 62 5.23 -4.17 -22.78
N ASP A 63 5.06 -4.32 -21.46
CA ASP A 63 5.83 -5.21 -20.60
C ASP A 63 4.97 -5.84 -19.50
N LYS A 64 4.50 -7.05 -19.77
CA LYS A 64 3.72 -7.84 -18.81
C LYS A 64 4.54 -8.42 -17.64
N TYR A 65 5.85 -8.25 -17.65
CA TYR A 65 6.77 -8.73 -16.62
C TYR A 65 7.24 -7.62 -15.67
N ASP A 66 6.71 -6.40 -15.81
CA ASP A 66 6.98 -5.32 -14.88
C ASP A 66 6.13 -5.46 -13.59
N PRO A 67 6.74 -5.84 -12.44
CA PRO A 67 6.00 -6.00 -11.19
C PRO A 67 5.43 -4.69 -10.66
N ASP A 68 6.09 -3.54 -10.94
CA ASP A 68 5.65 -2.23 -10.47
C ASP A 68 4.37 -1.80 -11.19
N ALA A 69 4.23 -2.11 -12.48
CA ALA A 69 3.02 -1.82 -13.24
C ALA A 69 1.81 -2.63 -12.74
N TRP A 70 2.01 -3.91 -12.38
CA TRP A 70 0.98 -4.73 -11.76
C TRP A 70 0.57 -4.17 -10.40
N ALA A 71 1.55 -3.85 -9.54
CA ALA A 71 1.30 -3.30 -8.21
C ALA A 71 0.57 -1.94 -8.28
N ALA A 72 1.00 -1.05 -9.17
CA ALA A 72 0.39 0.27 -9.35
C ALA A 72 -1.08 0.15 -9.78
N ARG A 73 -1.39 -0.74 -10.74
CA ARG A 73 -2.77 -1.00 -11.14
C ARG A 73 -3.61 -1.62 -10.02
N ALA A 74 -3.03 -2.54 -9.26
CA ALA A 74 -3.68 -3.17 -8.12
C ALA A 74 -4.07 -2.15 -7.04
N ILE A 75 -3.19 -1.18 -6.75
CA ILE A 75 -3.48 -0.11 -5.78
C ILE A 75 -4.70 0.71 -6.23
N VAL A 76 -4.82 1.05 -7.50
CA VAL A 76 -5.99 1.78 -8.00
C VAL A 76 -7.26 0.95 -7.87
N LYS A 77 -7.20 -0.33 -8.21
CA LYS A 77 -8.34 -1.25 -8.06
C LYS A 77 -8.75 -1.41 -6.59
N LEU A 78 -7.77 -1.47 -5.67
CA LEU A 78 -8.00 -1.50 -4.23
C LEU A 78 -8.76 -0.25 -3.75
N GLN A 79 -8.34 0.94 -4.20
CA GLN A 79 -9.01 2.21 -3.91
C GLN A 79 -10.44 2.27 -4.46
N GLN A 80 -10.70 1.59 -5.58
CA GLN A 80 -12.03 1.44 -6.18
C GLN A 80 -12.86 0.32 -5.52
N SER A 81 -12.37 -0.29 -4.44
CA SER A 81 -13.00 -1.44 -3.77
C SER A 81 -13.17 -2.68 -4.65
N LYS A 82 -12.42 -2.79 -5.74
CA LYS A 82 -12.36 -3.96 -6.62
C LYS A 82 -11.39 -5.00 -6.07
N TYR A 83 -11.69 -5.50 -4.88
CA TYR A 83 -10.74 -6.28 -4.08
C TYR A 83 -10.24 -7.56 -4.76
N GLY A 84 -11.11 -8.31 -5.44
CA GLY A 84 -10.72 -9.54 -6.15
C GLY A 84 -9.80 -9.26 -7.35
N GLU A 85 -10.05 -8.17 -8.08
CA GLU A 85 -9.17 -7.77 -9.18
C GLU A 85 -7.83 -7.22 -8.67
N ALA A 86 -7.84 -6.49 -7.54
CA ALA A 86 -6.63 -6.01 -6.89
C ALA A 86 -5.77 -7.17 -6.39
N GLU A 87 -6.38 -8.17 -5.73
CA GLU A 87 -5.68 -9.38 -5.28
C GLU A 87 -4.99 -10.09 -6.44
N SER A 88 -5.69 -10.28 -7.58
CA SER A 88 -5.13 -10.92 -8.77
C SER A 88 -3.92 -10.17 -9.33
N ASP A 89 -3.97 -8.84 -9.38
CA ASP A 89 -2.85 -8.03 -9.85
C ASP A 89 -1.67 -8.05 -8.86
N PHE A 90 -1.93 -8.02 -7.53
CA PHE A 90 -0.88 -8.20 -6.52
C PHE A 90 -0.25 -9.60 -6.57
N ASP A 91 -1.02 -10.65 -6.87
CA ASP A 91 -0.48 -12.00 -7.08
C ASP A 91 0.56 -12.00 -8.21
N ARG A 92 0.29 -11.28 -9.31
CA ARG A 92 1.24 -11.12 -10.41
C ARG A 92 2.47 -10.33 -10.00
N ALA A 93 2.30 -9.20 -9.31
CA ALA A 93 3.40 -8.39 -8.82
C ALA A 93 4.32 -9.19 -7.88
N ILE A 94 3.75 -9.94 -6.93
CA ILE A 94 4.48 -10.77 -5.97
C ILE A 94 5.19 -11.95 -6.66
N HIS A 95 4.53 -12.59 -7.63
CA HIS A 95 5.15 -13.67 -8.42
C HIS A 95 6.40 -13.18 -9.16
N LEU A 96 6.37 -11.96 -9.68
CA LEU A 96 7.49 -11.36 -10.41
C LEU A 96 8.56 -10.79 -9.46
N SER A 97 8.16 -10.28 -8.29
CA SER A 97 9.05 -9.69 -7.28
C SER A 97 8.55 -9.96 -5.87
N ALA A 98 9.03 -11.06 -5.28
CA ALA A 98 8.58 -11.53 -3.96
C ALA A 98 9.13 -10.75 -2.76
N LYS A 99 10.01 -9.76 -2.96
CA LYS A 99 10.70 -9.05 -1.87
C LYS A 99 10.10 -7.67 -1.55
N ASN A 100 8.91 -7.38 -2.04
CA ASN A 100 8.24 -6.10 -1.77
C ASN A 100 7.16 -6.29 -0.70
N ALA A 101 7.47 -5.93 0.55
CA ALA A 101 6.55 -6.02 1.69
C ALA A 101 5.22 -5.28 1.44
N GLY A 102 5.26 -4.12 0.75
CA GLY A 102 4.07 -3.33 0.42
C GLY A 102 3.05 -4.09 -0.42
N ASN A 103 3.50 -4.95 -1.34
CA ASN A 103 2.60 -5.76 -2.16
C ASN A 103 1.83 -6.79 -1.31
N TYR A 104 2.49 -7.41 -0.33
CA TYR A 104 1.82 -8.32 0.60
C TYR A 104 0.84 -7.58 1.52
N ILE A 105 1.22 -6.41 2.07
CA ILE A 105 0.34 -5.58 2.90
C ILE A 105 -0.93 -5.20 2.14
N ASN A 106 -0.80 -4.75 0.90
CA ASN A 106 -1.94 -4.34 0.09
C ASN A 106 -2.79 -5.54 -0.36
N ARG A 107 -2.18 -6.70 -0.65
CA ARG A 107 -2.94 -7.93 -0.92
C ARG A 107 -3.68 -8.41 0.32
N ALA A 108 -3.03 -8.34 1.49
CA ALA A 108 -3.68 -8.63 2.77
C ALA A 108 -4.92 -7.75 2.99
N LEU A 109 -4.82 -6.45 2.70
CA LEU A 109 -5.95 -5.53 2.79
C LEU A 109 -7.08 -5.92 1.83
N ALA A 110 -6.76 -6.28 0.57
CA ALA A 110 -7.74 -6.78 -0.38
C ALA A 110 -8.44 -8.05 0.12
N ARG A 111 -7.68 -9.01 0.66
CA ARG A 111 -8.17 -10.26 1.27
C ARG A 111 -9.04 -10.01 2.50
N PHE A 112 -8.63 -9.07 3.35
CA PHE A 112 -9.40 -8.67 4.53
C PHE A 112 -10.81 -8.18 4.15
N HIS A 113 -10.91 -7.33 3.13
CA HIS A 113 -12.20 -6.83 2.64
C HIS A 113 -13.05 -7.91 1.97
N GLN A 114 -12.43 -8.96 1.45
CA GLN A 114 -13.11 -10.16 0.94
C GLN A 114 -13.46 -11.18 2.04
N ASN A 115 -13.23 -10.83 3.33
CA ASN A 115 -13.39 -11.71 4.48
C ASN A 115 -12.48 -12.96 4.45
N ASN A 116 -11.41 -12.94 3.64
CA ASN A 116 -10.37 -13.97 3.68
C ASN A 116 -9.34 -13.63 4.77
N LEU A 117 -9.78 -13.74 6.04
CA LEU A 117 -8.97 -13.31 7.20
C LEU A 117 -7.70 -14.14 7.36
N ARG A 118 -7.75 -15.45 7.03
CA ARG A 118 -6.59 -16.33 7.11
C ARG A 118 -5.54 -15.96 6.07
N GLY A 119 -5.95 -15.71 4.82
CA GLY A 119 -5.05 -15.26 3.77
C GLY A 119 -4.43 -13.88 4.06
N ALA A 120 -5.23 -12.97 4.63
CA ALA A 120 -4.75 -11.65 5.06
C ALA A 120 -3.68 -11.76 6.17
N MET A 121 -3.91 -12.61 7.18
CA MET A 121 -2.93 -12.84 8.26
C MET A 121 -1.60 -13.35 7.71
N SER A 122 -1.66 -14.37 6.85
CA SER A 122 -0.45 -14.92 6.22
C SER A 122 0.34 -13.86 5.43
N ASP A 123 -0.35 -12.98 4.72
CA ASP A 123 0.31 -11.92 3.95
C ASP A 123 0.95 -10.86 4.86
N TYR A 124 0.28 -10.47 5.96
CA TYR A 124 0.89 -9.55 6.93
C TYR A 124 2.13 -10.16 7.59
N ASP A 125 2.11 -11.45 7.92
CA ASP A 125 3.27 -12.15 8.48
C ASP A 125 4.42 -12.17 7.47
N LEU A 126 4.18 -12.51 6.19
CA LEU A 126 5.18 -12.48 5.14
C LEU A 126 5.74 -11.06 4.90
N ALA A 127 4.88 -10.05 4.94
CA ALA A 127 5.31 -8.65 4.80
C ALA A 127 6.27 -8.26 5.91
N LEU A 128 5.99 -8.66 7.15
CA LEU A 128 6.82 -8.35 8.32
C LEU A 128 8.07 -9.23 8.44
N ASP A 129 8.09 -10.41 7.81
CA ASP A 129 9.32 -11.18 7.60
C ASP A 129 10.28 -10.48 6.62
N ILE A 130 9.73 -9.78 5.61
CA ILE A 130 10.51 -9.02 4.63
C ILE A 130 10.97 -7.67 5.21
N ASP A 131 10.08 -6.95 5.87
CA ASP A 131 10.31 -5.65 6.50
C ASP A 131 9.77 -5.63 7.94
N PRO A 132 10.57 -6.09 8.92
CA PRO A 132 10.14 -6.17 10.32
C PRO A 132 9.80 -4.83 10.97
N ASN A 133 10.23 -3.72 10.37
CA ASN A 133 9.98 -2.38 10.90
C ASN A 133 8.81 -1.67 10.24
N ASN A 134 8.05 -2.36 9.40
CA ASN A 134 6.92 -1.78 8.69
C ASN A 134 5.74 -1.51 9.64
N PHE A 135 5.62 -0.28 10.11
CA PHE A 135 4.57 0.10 11.06
C PHE A 135 3.15 -0.04 10.48
N ILE A 136 2.96 0.13 9.17
CA ILE A 136 1.68 -0.09 8.49
C ILE A 136 1.29 -1.57 8.54
N GLY A 137 2.28 -2.46 8.32
CA GLY A 137 2.10 -3.91 8.43
C GLY A 137 1.68 -4.32 9.84
N HIS A 138 2.39 -3.83 10.87
CA HIS A 138 2.04 -4.07 12.27
C HIS A 138 0.65 -3.51 12.59
N TYR A 139 0.34 -2.27 12.22
CA TYR A 139 -0.95 -1.66 12.49
C TYR A 139 -2.11 -2.49 11.89
N ASN A 140 -2.03 -2.84 10.62
CA ASN A 140 -3.07 -3.60 9.95
C ASN A 140 -3.18 -5.04 10.47
N ARG A 141 -2.05 -5.69 10.83
CA ARG A 141 -2.07 -7.00 11.47
C ARG A 141 -2.70 -6.93 12.87
N GLY A 142 -2.39 -5.89 13.63
CA GLY A 142 -3.02 -5.61 14.91
C GLY A 142 -4.55 -5.49 14.81
N LEU A 143 -5.04 -4.74 13.83
CA LEU A 143 -6.48 -4.64 13.57
C LEU A 143 -7.10 -5.99 13.20
N LEU A 144 -6.42 -6.80 12.39
CA LEU A 144 -6.90 -8.13 12.03
C LEU A 144 -6.90 -9.08 13.24
N ARG A 145 -5.85 -9.05 14.08
CA ARG A 145 -5.75 -9.84 15.32
C ARG A 145 -6.87 -9.50 16.29
N ALA A 146 -7.13 -8.20 16.49
CA ALA A 146 -8.26 -7.74 17.30
C ALA A 146 -9.60 -8.26 16.76
N ARG A 147 -9.81 -8.21 15.45
CA ARG A 147 -11.02 -8.71 14.81
C ARG A 147 -11.24 -10.21 15.01
N VAL A 148 -10.18 -11.01 15.12
CA VAL A 148 -10.28 -12.46 15.35
C VAL A 148 -10.18 -12.84 16.82
N GLY A 149 -10.15 -11.87 17.74
CA GLY A 149 -10.12 -12.08 19.18
C GLY A 149 -8.73 -12.42 19.75
N ASP A 150 -7.67 -12.15 19.01
CA ASP A 150 -6.29 -12.32 19.47
C ASP A 150 -5.75 -11.02 20.05
N ASP A 151 -6.44 -10.56 21.12
CA ASP A 151 -6.28 -9.22 21.67
C ASP A 151 -4.86 -8.97 22.20
N ASN A 152 -4.24 -9.97 22.85
CA ASN A 152 -2.90 -9.81 23.39
C ASN A 152 -1.86 -9.55 22.29
N ARG A 153 -1.87 -10.34 21.21
CA ARG A 153 -0.95 -10.11 20.09
C ARG A 153 -1.31 -8.86 19.28
N ALA A 154 -2.57 -8.44 19.28
CA ALA A 154 -2.97 -7.16 18.70
C ALA A 154 -2.36 -5.98 19.50
N ILE A 155 -2.38 -6.04 20.84
CA ILE A 155 -1.73 -5.05 21.70
C ILE A 155 -0.22 -4.97 21.41
N GLU A 156 0.46 -6.10 21.25
CA GLU A 156 1.90 -6.14 20.89
C GLU A 156 2.18 -5.42 19.56
N ASP A 157 1.34 -5.64 18.54
CA ASP A 157 1.46 -4.95 17.26
C ASP A 157 1.24 -3.44 17.41
N PHE A 158 0.25 -2.98 18.18
CA PHE A 158 0.04 -1.56 18.46
C PHE A 158 1.14 -0.96 19.31
N ASP A 159 1.71 -1.70 20.27
CA ASP A 159 2.88 -1.27 21.06
C ASP A 159 4.07 -0.99 20.14
N PHE A 160 4.30 -1.84 19.13
CA PHE A 160 5.33 -1.61 18.13
C PHE A 160 5.08 -0.31 17.34
N VAL A 161 3.85 -0.11 16.86
CA VAL A 161 3.48 1.11 16.12
C VAL A 161 3.71 2.35 16.97
N ILE A 162 3.27 2.36 18.21
CA ILE A 162 3.41 3.50 19.13
C ILE A 162 4.90 3.76 19.48
N LYS A 163 5.71 2.70 19.57
CA LYS A 163 7.16 2.86 19.75
C LYS A 163 7.82 3.57 18.56
N MET A 164 7.37 3.30 17.35
CA MET A 164 7.90 3.92 16.13
C MET A 164 7.31 5.31 15.87
N GLU A 165 6.04 5.47 16.19
CA GLU A 165 5.24 6.69 16.01
C GLU A 165 4.48 7.01 17.30
N PRO A 166 5.11 7.68 18.30
CA PRO A 166 4.51 7.93 19.62
C PRO A 166 3.20 8.71 19.57
N ASP A 167 2.99 9.52 18.54
CA ASP A 167 1.80 10.35 18.35
C ASP A 167 0.73 9.68 17.47
N ASN A 168 0.84 8.37 17.20
CA ASN A 168 -0.15 7.65 16.41
C ASN A 168 -1.42 7.41 17.22
N MET A 169 -2.31 8.40 17.20
CA MET A 169 -3.57 8.39 17.96
C MET A 169 -4.45 7.17 17.67
N MET A 170 -4.43 6.66 16.43
CA MET A 170 -5.23 5.49 16.08
C MET A 170 -4.71 4.21 16.72
N ALA A 171 -3.39 4.04 16.77
CA ALA A 171 -2.78 2.89 17.45
C ALA A 171 -2.99 2.97 18.97
N ILE A 172 -2.81 4.15 19.57
CA ILE A 172 -3.07 4.40 20.99
C ILE A 172 -4.52 4.09 21.35
N PHE A 173 -5.47 4.60 20.56
CA PHE A 173 -6.90 4.36 20.79
C PHE A 173 -7.26 2.88 20.71
N ASN A 174 -6.81 2.18 19.66
CA ASN A 174 -7.09 0.75 19.49
C ASN A 174 -6.44 -0.08 20.61
N ARG A 175 -5.21 0.25 21.04
CA ARG A 175 -4.57 -0.41 22.17
C ARG A 175 -5.34 -0.20 23.46
N GLY A 176 -5.76 1.04 23.75
CA GLY A 176 -6.56 1.37 24.94
C GLY A 176 -7.88 0.62 24.97
N LEU A 177 -8.55 0.48 23.82
CA LEU A 177 -9.78 -0.30 23.70
C LEU A 177 -9.55 -1.78 24.08
N LEU A 178 -8.51 -2.39 23.52
CA LEU A 178 -8.17 -3.79 23.78
C LEU A 178 -7.72 -4.01 25.24
N ARG A 179 -6.95 -3.07 25.83
CA ARG A 179 -6.56 -3.10 27.24
C ARG A 179 -7.80 -3.07 28.15
N ALA A 180 -8.78 -2.23 27.85
CA ALA A 180 -10.04 -2.20 28.58
C ALA A 180 -10.80 -3.53 28.47
N GLN A 181 -10.85 -4.11 27.27
CA GLN A 181 -11.53 -5.40 27.03
C GLN A 181 -10.83 -6.57 27.75
N THR A 182 -9.51 -6.55 27.85
CA THR A 182 -8.70 -7.57 28.54
C THR A 182 -8.53 -7.34 30.05
N GLY A 183 -9.13 -6.26 30.59
CA GLY A 183 -9.12 -5.96 32.03
C GLY A 183 -7.95 -5.08 32.50
N ASP A 184 -7.04 -4.65 31.62
CA ASP A 184 -6.01 -3.66 31.95
C ASP A 184 -6.59 -2.24 31.92
N TYR A 185 -7.44 -1.93 32.88
CA TYR A 185 -8.06 -0.61 32.99
C TYR A 185 -7.07 0.52 33.25
N ARG A 186 -5.95 0.23 33.93
CA ARG A 186 -4.90 1.25 34.19
C ARG A 186 -4.20 1.64 32.89
N GLY A 187 -3.80 0.65 32.08
CA GLY A 187 -3.21 0.89 30.79
C GLY A 187 -4.16 1.59 29.83
N ALA A 188 -5.45 1.21 29.84
CA ALA A 188 -6.46 1.88 29.03
C ALA A 188 -6.63 3.37 29.41
N ILE A 189 -6.65 3.72 30.69
CA ILE A 189 -6.72 5.12 31.15
C ILE A 189 -5.49 5.90 30.67
N GLN A 190 -4.29 5.31 30.73
CA GLN A 190 -3.06 5.96 30.25
C GLN A 190 -3.10 6.23 28.75
N ASP A 191 -3.70 5.32 27.95
CA ASP A 191 -3.83 5.48 26.50
C ASP A 191 -4.85 6.57 26.14
N TYR A 192 -5.82 6.87 27.01
CA TYR A 192 -6.86 7.87 26.74
C TYR A 192 -6.59 9.24 27.40
N SER A 193 -5.50 9.40 28.14
CA SER A 193 -5.13 10.65 28.83
C SER A 193 -4.18 11.50 28.01
#